data_de5fa72d5560ca010ace1d9995dc2d40
#
_entry.id   de5fa72d5560ca010ace1d9995dc2d40
#
_cell.length_a   1.000
_cell.length_b   1.000
_cell.length_c   1.000
_cell.angle_alpha   90.00
_cell.angle_beta   90.00
_cell.angle_gamma   90.00
#
_symmetry.space_group_name_H-M   'P 1'
#
loop_
_entity.id
_entity.type
_entity.pdbx_description
1 polymer ?
#
loop_
_entity_poly.entity_id
_entity_poly.type
_entity_poly.pdbx_seq_one_letter_code
_entity_poly.pdbx_strand_id
1 'polypeptide(L)'
;MTTISEKVSAKPTRTTRPVSTRVSQSVFDGSRLRVVLLVDVYDGAQQQFLEAYEQLCNQVAQVPGHVSDQLCQSIENPSQWLITSEWESAPPFLAWVNSEEHVEMVKPLHNCVRDTRSLRFHVVRETGGPSADAVRVLQAQPRMGDGVIRHALTFTVTPGSEAKVAKILADYASPEAKVDDSTRLCRTSLFMHGNRVVRAIEVRGDLMAALRHVARQPEVRAVEEAINPYLEQERDLDDQESARVFFTRAALPAVHHVSAEELAEGERHALYYPARPGCGMRLAELLAQQDEAAAEDPASPVLRSTVFQRDDVVVRLVEQRPGTPADVTPAHALTALLDGDAVRMQLITDRRSPDA
;
A
#
# COMPACT_ATOMS: atom_id res chain seq x y z
N MET A 1 51.93 -23.02 51.85
CA MET A 1 51.52 -23.28 50.46
C MET A 1 50.02 -23.10 50.42
N THR A 2 49.57 -21.96 49.96
CA THR A 2 48.18 -21.58 49.98
C THR A 2 47.69 -21.59 48.51
N THR A 3 46.80 -22.52 48.18
CA THR A 3 46.27 -22.71 46.85
C THR A 3 45.12 -21.73 46.65
N ILE A 4 45.23 -20.80 45.72
CA ILE A 4 44.19 -19.87 45.30
C ILE A 4 43.34 -20.57 44.21
N SER A 5 42.06 -20.80 44.50
CA SER A 5 41.07 -21.37 43.56
C SER A 5 40.48 -20.22 42.74
N GLU A 6 40.80 -20.15 41.46
CA GLU A 6 40.19 -19.23 40.51
C GLU A 6 38.75 -19.64 40.19
N LYS A 7 37.79 -18.82 40.59
CA LYS A 7 36.41 -18.93 40.14
C LYS A 7 36.29 -18.40 38.71
N VAL A 8 36.16 -19.28 37.74
CA VAL A 8 35.78 -18.92 36.37
C VAL A 8 34.31 -18.49 36.37
N SER A 9 34.11 -17.20 36.18
CA SER A 9 32.78 -16.62 36.02
C SER A 9 32.26 -16.95 34.62
N ALA A 10 31.25 -17.80 34.53
CA ALA A 10 30.56 -18.11 33.29
C ALA A 10 29.76 -16.87 32.81
N LYS A 11 30.11 -16.35 31.65
CA LYS A 11 29.28 -15.32 30.96
C LYS A 11 27.89 -15.86 30.71
N PRO A 12 26.81 -15.07 30.95
CA PRO A 12 25.48 -15.51 30.63
C PRO A 12 25.35 -15.68 29.13
N THR A 13 25.04 -16.88 28.67
CA THR A 13 24.68 -17.19 27.29
C THR A 13 23.40 -16.41 26.94
N ARG A 14 23.55 -15.47 26.05
CA ARG A 14 22.43 -14.69 25.50
C ARG A 14 21.54 -15.67 24.74
N THR A 15 20.45 -16.08 25.36
CA THR A 15 19.40 -16.87 24.71
C THR A 15 18.80 -15.98 23.63
N THR A 16 19.19 -16.21 22.38
CA THR A 16 18.50 -15.62 21.22
C THR A 16 17.11 -16.23 21.20
N ARG A 17 16.09 -15.43 21.53
CA ARG A 17 14.70 -15.80 21.23
C ARG A 17 14.63 -16.12 19.75
N PRO A 18 13.99 -17.24 19.34
CA PRO A 18 13.76 -17.51 17.93
C PRO A 18 13.00 -16.30 17.35
N VAL A 19 13.55 -15.73 16.29
CA VAL A 19 12.87 -14.68 15.54
C VAL A 19 11.63 -15.33 14.95
N SER A 20 10.44 -14.85 15.33
CA SER A 20 9.19 -15.31 14.73
C SER A 20 9.28 -15.13 13.22
N THR A 21 9.00 -16.18 12.46
CA THR A 21 8.93 -16.16 10.99
C THR A 21 7.63 -15.55 10.49
N ARG A 22 6.68 -15.31 11.41
CA ARG A 22 5.42 -14.62 11.10
C ARG A 22 5.67 -13.17 10.71
N VAL A 23 5.14 -12.79 9.56
CA VAL A 23 5.18 -11.42 9.07
C VAL A 23 3.82 -10.77 9.31
N SER A 24 3.83 -9.56 9.88
CA SER A 24 2.64 -8.73 9.99
C SER A 24 3.00 -7.27 9.75
N GLN A 25 2.12 -6.55 9.05
CA GLN A 25 2.22 -5.11 8.78
C GLN A 25 0.80 -4.55 8.84
N SER A 26 0.57 -3.49 9.61
CA SER A 26 -0.76 -2.90 9.71
C SER A 26 -0.67 -1.40 9.91
N VAL A 27 -1.48 -0.67 9.15
CA VAL A 27 -1.66 0.78 9.37
C VAL A 27 -2.54 1.07 10.58
N PHE A 28 -3.20 0.05 11.12
CA PHE A 28 -4.13 0.16 12.27
C PHE A 28 -3.45 -0.03 13.63
N ASP A 29 -2.12 -0.06 13.68
CA ASP A 29 -1.38 -0.25 14.94
C ASP A 29 -1.37 0.99 15.84
N GLY A 30 -1.93 2.13 15.38
CA GLY A 30 -2.02 3.38 16.13
C GLY A 30 -0.72 4.18 16.18
N SER A 31 0.33 3.73 15.50
CA SER A 31 1.59 4.47 15.43
C SER A 31 1.41 5.78 14.65
N ARG A 32 2.06 6.85 15.13
CA ARG A 32 2.12 8.10 14.39
C ARG A 32 2.81 7.88 13.04
N LEU A 33 2.29 8.54 12.01
CA LEU A 33 2.84 8.49 10.67
C LEU A 33 3.61 9.78 10.36
N ARG A 34 4.80 9.64 9.80
CA ARG A 34 5.54 10.74 9.18
C ARG A 34 5.62 10.52 7.69
N VAL A 35 5.18 11.51 6.94
CA VAL A 35 5.28 11.53 5.47
C VAL A 35 6.37 12.50 5.08
N VAL A 36 7.21 12.10 4.14
CA VAL A 36 8.32 12.88 3.61
C VAL A 36 8.15 12.94 2.10
N LEU A 37 7.95 14.13 1.56
CA LEU A 37 7.84 14.36 0.13
C LEU A 37 9.06 15.16 -0.34
N LEU A 38 9.93 14.51 -1.09
CA LEU A 38 11.04 15.17 -1.79
C LEU A 38 10.50 15.72 -3.11
N VAL A 39 10.83 16.99 -3.38
CA VAL A 39 10.30 17.72 -4.53
C VAL A 39 11.44 18.40 -5.27
N ASP A 40 11.51 18.21 -6.59
CA ASP A 40 12.41 18.94 -7.47
C ASP A 40 11.59 19.94 -8.29
N VAL A 41 11.76 21.25 -7.98
CA VAL A 41 11.01 22.34 -8.58
C VAL A 41 11.73 22.83 -9.83
N TYR A 42 10.98 23.13 -10.90
CA TYR A 42 11.56 23.71 -12.12
C TYR A 42 12.26 25.03 -11.85
N ASP A 43 13.35 25.29 -12.58
CA ASP A 43 14.05 26.56 -12.50
C ASP A 43 13.10 27.71 -12.85
N GLY A 44 13.02 28.71 -11.96
CA GLY A 44 12.13 29.86 -12.10
C GLY A 44 10.69 29.64 -11.63
N ALA A 45 10.30 28.42 -11.24
CA ALA A 45 8.95 28.11 -10.76
C ALA A 45 8.82 28.17 -9.22
N GLN A 46 9.86 28.57 -8.47
CA GLN A 46 9.87 28.57 -7.01
C GLN A 46 8.75 29.39 -6.40
N GLN A 47 8.48 30.58 -6.94
CA GLN A 47 7.42 31.45 -6.43
C GLN A 47 6.04 30.81 -6.62
N GLN A 48 5.78 30.28 -7.82
CA GLN A 48 4.53 29.56 -8.13
C GLN A 48 4.35 28.31 -7.24
N PHE A 49 5.44 27.61 -6.98
CA PHE A 49 5.43 26.47 -6.06
C PHE A 49 5.06 26.87 -4.64
N LEU A 50 5.63 27.97 -4.12
CA LEU A 50 5.32 28.48 -2.77
C LEU A 50 3.85 28.88 -2.65
N GLU A 51 3.30 29.58 -3.65
CA GLU A 51 1.89 29.99 -3.68
C GLU A 51 0.95 28.77 -3.71
N ALA A 52 1.27 27.75 -4.53
CA ALA A 52 0.51 26.51 -4.58
C ALA A 52 0.60 25.72 -3.27
N TYR A 53 1.77 25.69 -2.63
CA TYR A 53 1.96 25.04 -1.34
C TYR A 53 1.20 25.74 -0.22
N GLU A 54 1.17 27.07 -0.17
CA GLU A 54 0.44 27.82 0.85
C GLU A 54 -1.07 27.54 0.80
N GLN A 55 -1.63 27.38 -0.40
CA GLN A 55 -3.03 26.97 -0.55
C GLN A 55 -3.25 25.54 -0.05
N LEU A 56 -2.34 24.63 -0.38
CA LEU A 56 -2.41 23.24 0.03
C LEU A 56 -2.31 23.09 1.56
N CYS A 57 -1.31 23.68 2.20
CA CYS A 57 -1.07 23.50 3.64
C CYS A 57 -2.22 24.03 4.51
N ASN A 58 -2.87 25.12 4.09
CA ASN A 58 -4.05 25.64 4.79
C ASN A 58 -5.25 24.67 4.77
N GLN A 59 -5.40 23.90 3.70
CA GLN A 59 -6.45 22.87 3.57
C GLN A 59 -6.09 21.60 4.33
N VAL A 60 -4.84 21.15 4.20
CA VAL A 60 -4.34 19.96 4.92
C VAL A 60 -4.42 20.15 6.43
N ALA A 61 -4.14 21.34 6.94
CA ALA A 61 -4.22 21.66 8.36
C ALA A 61 -5.63 21.42 8.97
N GLN A 62 -6.68 21.37 8.15
CA GLN A 62 -8.05 21.11 8.58
C GLN A 62 -8.43 19.63 8.50
N VAL A 63 -7.58 18.77 7.93
CA VAL A 63 -7.86 17.35 7.79
C VAL A 63 -7.77 16.65 9.16
N PRO A 64 -8.79 15.90 9.57
CA PRO A 64 -8.74 15.15 10.83
C PRO A 64 -7.53 14.22 10.89
N GLY A 65 -6.82 14.24 12.01
CA GLY A 65 -5.62 13.43 12.23
C GLY A 65 -4.31 14.03 11.69
N HIS A 66 -4.36 15.17 11.00
CA HIS A 66 -3.17 15.95 10.67
C HIS A 66 -2.60 16.61 11.94
N VAL A 67 -1.28 16.54 12.14
CA VAL A 67 -0.59 17.10 13.32
C VAL A 67 0.23 18.34 12.96
N SER A 68 1.07 18.22 11.95
CA SER A 68 1.95 19.33 11.53
C SER A 68 2.50 19.12 10.13
N ASP A 69 2.87 20.25 9.48
CA ASP A 69 3.63 20.29 8.24
C ASP A 69 4.88 21.14 8.39
N GLN A 70 5.90 20.82 7.62
CA GLN A 70 7.08 21.65 7.44
C GLN A 70 7.49 21.66 5.97
N LEU A 71 7.74 22.85 5.43
CA LEU A 71 8.35 23.04 4.14
C LEU A 71 9.81 23.47 4.35
N CYS A 72 10.74 22.73 3.76
CA CYS A 72 12.16 22.98 3.85
C CYS A 72 12.75 23.13 2.44
N GLN A 73 13.68 24.07 2.27
CA GLN A 73 14.47 24.19 1.04
C GLN A 73 15.88 23.67 1.30
N SER A 74 16.45 22.95 0.33
CA SER A 74 17.84 22.50 0.40
C SER A 74 18.79 23.69 0.43
N ILE A 75 19.76 23.69 1.34
CA ILE A 75 20.82 24.69 1.41
C ILE A 75 21.89 24.49 0.31
N GLU A 76 21.93 23.29 -0.28
CA GLU A 76 22.91 22.93 -1.32
C GLU A 76 22.35 23.11 -2.73
N ASN A 77 21.05 22.86 -2.92
CA ASN A 77 20.37 22.97 -4.20
C ASN A 77 19.02 23.67 -4.06
N PRO A 78 18.89 24.95 -4.49
CA PRO A 78 17.66 25.74 -4.35
C PRO A 78 16.43 25.16 -5.06
N SER A 79 16.59 24.26 -6.04
CA SER A 79 15.47 23.60 -6.72
C SER A 79 14.92 22.41 -5.92
N GLN A 80 15.67 21.92 -4.93
CA GLN A 80 15.24 20.78 -4.11
C GLN A 80 14.54 21.25 -2.84
N TRP A 81 13.35 20.72 -2.64
CA TRP A 81 12.48 21.00 -1.50
C TRP A 81 12.09 19.70 -0.79
N LEU A 82 11.78 19.84 0.48
CA LEU A 82 11.29 18.78 1.35
C LEU A 82 10.01 19.26 2.02
N ILE A 83 8.93 18.53 1.83
CA ILE A 83 7.71 18.68 2.62
C ILE A 83 7.66 17.49 3.59
N THR A 84 7.56 17.78 4.88
CA THR A 84 7.30 16.73 5.88
C THR A 84 5.96 17.00 6.53
N SER A 85 5.13 15.97 6.67
CA SER A 85 3.90 16.05 7.46
C SER A 85 3.85 14.94 8.50
N GLU A 86 3.25 15.24 9.62
CA GLU A 86 3.02 14.31 10.73
C GLU A 86 1.53 14.12 10.94
N TRP A 87 1.14 12.87 11.17
CA TRP A 87 -0.24 12.44 11.32
C TRP A 87 -0.38 11.58 12.58
N GLU A 88 -1.52 11.67 13.25
CA GLU A 88 -1.83 10.86 14.43
C GLU A 88 -1.68 9.35 14.16
N SER A 89 -2.02 8.93 12.94
CA SER A 89 -1.86 7.55 12.48
C SER A 89 -1.95 7.47 10.94
N ALA A 90 -1.71 6.30 10.38
CA ALA A 90 -1.79 6.10 8.92
C ALA A 90 -3.23 6.17 8.36
N PRO A 91 -4.30 5.68 9.02
CA PRO A 91 -5.64 5.72 8.45
C PRO A 91 -6.14 7.09 8.01
N PRO A 92 -6.10 8.17 8.81
CA PRO A 92 -6.56 9.48 8.38
C PRO A 92 -5.74 10.03 7.21
N PHE A 93 -4.42 9.83 7.19
CA PHE A 93 -3.58 10.20 6.06
C PHE A 93 -3.98 9.44 4.78
N LEU A 94 -4.19 8.12 4.87
CA LEU A 94 -4.57 7.29 3.71
C LEU A 94 -5.96 7.66 3.19
N ALA A 95 -6.91 7.98 4.06
CA ALA A 95 -8.22 8.47 3.67
C ALA A 95 -8.09 9.78 2.87
N TRP A 96 -7.29 10.73 3.37
CA TRP A 96 -7.08 12.01 2.71
C TRP A 96 -6.29 11.87 1.39
N VAL A 97 -5.12 11.23 1.39
CA VAL A 97 -4.25 11.18 0.21
C VAL A 97 -4.87 10.41 -0.97
N ASN A 98 -5.82 9.52 -0.69
CA ASN A 98 -6.55 8.77 -1.72
C ASN A 98 -7.89 9.41 -2.10
N SER A 99 -8.27 10.55 -1.50
CA SER A 99 -9.51 11.25 -1.83
C SER A 99 -9.41 11.98 -3.18
N GLU A 100 -10.55 12.18 -3.83
CA GLU A 100 -10.63 13.01 -5.05
C GLU A 100 -10.27 14.46 -4.75
N GLU A 101 -10.62 14.95 -3.57
CA GLU A 101 -10.27 16.29 -3.10
C GLU A 101 -8.76 16.51 -3.07
N HIS A 102 -8.00 15.54 -2.53
CA HIS A 102 -6.54 15.61 -2.56
C HIS A 102 -5.99 15.64 -3.99
N VAL A 103 -6.50 14.82 -4.90
CA VAL A 103 -6.06 14.78 -6.30
C VAL A 103 -6.23 16.13 -6.98
N GLU A 104 -7.36 16.79 -6.76
CA GLU A 104 -7.60 18.13 -7.33
C GLU A 104 -6.70 19.20 -6.68
N MET A 105 -6.54 19.12 -5.38
CA MET A 105 -5.77 20.06 -4.56
C MET A 105 -4.28 20.13 -4.92
N VAL A 106 -3.68 18.99 -5.29
CA VAL A 106 -2.24 18.91 -5.61
C VAL A 106 -1.92 19.27 -7.07
N LYS A 107 -2.92 19.41 -7.95
CA LYS A 107 -2.70 19.77 -9.36
C LYS A 107 -1.83 21.02 -9.57
N PRO A 108 -2.05 22.14 -8.86
CA PRO A 108 -1.20 23.30 -9.01
C PRO A 108 0.27 23.05 -8.71
N LEU A 109 0.56 22.21 -7.71
CA LEU A 109 1.94 21.82 -7.38
C LEU A 109 2.61 21.04 -8.52
N HIS A 110 1.88 20.14 -9.16
CA HIS A 110 2.43 19.33 -10.24
C HIS A 110 2.91 20.15 -11.45
N ASN A 111 2.32 21.30 -11.68
CA ASN A 111 2.73 22.20 -12.78
C ASN A 111 4.09 22.89 -12.51
N CYS A 112 4.54 22.89 -11.25
CA CYS A 112 5.76 23.58 -10.82
C CYS A 112 6.92 22.61 -10.58
N VAL A 113 6.69 21.29 -10.60
CA VAL A 113 7.67 20.30 -10.17
C VAL A 113 8.07 19.37 -11.30
N ARG A 114 9.37 19.03 -11.32
CA ARG A 114 9.98 18.10 -12.28
C ARG A 114 9.84 16.67 -11.82
N ASP A 115 10.04 16.42 -10.53
CA ASP A 115 9.95 15.09 -9.92
C ASP A 115 9.49 15.20 -8.46
N THR A 116 8.80 14.14 -8.00
CA THR A 116 8.38 14.01 -6.61
C THR A 116 8.59 12.59 -6.13
N ARG A 117 9.06 12.44 -4.89
CA ARG A 117 9.20 11.16 -4.22
C ARG A 117 8.57 11.20 -2.84
N SER A 118 7.50 10.43 -2.66
CA SER A 118 6.80 10.30 -1.37
C SER A 118 7.30 9.07 -0.60
N LEU A 119 7.67 9.28 0.66
CA LEU A 119 8.12 8.25 1.60
C LEU A 119 7.25 8.32 2.85
N ARG A 120 6.94 7.16 3.44
CA ARG A 120 6.07 7.04 4.60
C ARG A 120 6.75 6.23 5.69
N PHE A 121 6.72 6.74 6.92
CA PHE A 121 7.43 6.15 8.06
C PHE A 121 6.52 6.09 9.27
N HIS A 122 6.48 4.96 9.96
CA HIS A 122 5.96 4.91 11.31
C HIS A 122 6.99 5.52 12.27
N VAL A 123 6.51 6.38 13.17
CA VAL A 123 7.38 6.94 14.22
C VAL A 123 7.60 5.87 15.28
N VAL A 124 8.80 5.30 15.28
CA VAL A 124 9.19 4.23 16.23
C VAL A 124 9.64 4.82 17.56
N ARG A 125 10.33 5.94 17.52
CA ARG A 125 10.88 6.62 18.71
C ARG A 125 11.02 8.11 18.45
N GLU A 126 10.61 8.89 19.42
CA GLU A 126 10.81 10.33 19.44
C GLU A 126 11.69 10.73 20.63
N THR A 127 12.60 11.67 20.41
CA THR A 127 13.44 12.23 21.48
C THR A 127 13.26 13.75 21.44
N GLY A 128 12.62 14.29 22.47
CA GLY A 128 12.46 15.73 22.64
C GLY A 128 13.74 16.38 23.17
N GLY A 129 13.94 17.65 22.85
CA GLY A 129 14.96 18.50 23.46
C GLY A 129 14.62 18.84 24.95
N PRO A 130 15.50 19.54 25.67
CA PRO A 130 15.33 19.82 27.10
C PRO A 130 14.12 20.71 27.44
N SER A 131 13.50 21.35 26.43
CA SER A 131 12.29 22.18 26.58
C SER A 131 10.98 21.44 26.34
N ALA A 132 11.01 20.18 25.95
CA ALA A 132 9.82 19.38 25.77
C ALA A 132 9.62 18.57 27.06
N ASP A 133 8.44 18.68 27.69
CA ASP A 133 7.95 17.67 28.63
C ASP A 133 7.75 16.37 27.85
N ALA A 134 8.88 15.73 27.52
CA ALA A 134 8.91 14.56 26.67
C ALA A 134 8.41 13.37 27.45
N VAL A 135 7.14 13.09 27.35
CA VAL A 135 6.64 11.74 27.58
C VAL A 135 7.31 10.85 26.54
N ARG A 136 8.33 10.10 26.98
CA ARG A 136 8.97 9.06 26.17
C ARG A 136 7.98 7.94 25.95
N VAL A 137 7.13 8.09 24.96
CA VAL A 137 6.24 7.01 24.54
C VAL A 137 7.11 6.06 23.68
N LEU A 138 7.48 4.92 24.26
CA LEU A 138 7.88 3.76 23.47
C LEU A 138 6.66 3.32 22.69
N GLN A 139 6.58 3.72 21.43
CA GLN A 139 5.57 3.18 20.53
C GLN A 139 5.85 1.69 20.32
N ALA A 140 4.79 0.92 20.10
CA ALA A 140 4.90 -0.51 19.83
C ALA A 140 5.99 -0.77 18.79
N GLN A 141 6.82 -1.80 18.99
CA GLN A 141 7.87 -2.12 18.03
C GLN A 141 7.25 -2.30 16.64
N PRO A 142 7.79 -1.65 15.59
CA PRO A 142 7.27 -1.82 14.25
C PRO A 142 7.30 -3.31 13.91
N ARG A 143 6.19 -3.82 13.42
CA ARG A 143 6.13 -5.20 12.95
C ARG A 143 7.04 -5.28 11.71
N MET A 144 8.07 -6.13 11.77
CA MET A 144 9.01 -6.27 10.67
C MET A 144 8.32 -6.96 9.50
N GLY A 145 8.22 -6.26 8.38
CA GLY A 145 7.72 -6.81 7.14
C GLY A 145 8.74 -7.74 6.46
N ASP A 146 8.29 -8.45 5.45
CA ASP A 146 9.12 -9.33 4.60
C ASP A 146 9.89 -8.59 3.49
N GLY A 147 9.86 -7.26 3.50
CA GLY A 147 10.48 -6.42 2.47
C GLY A 147 9.73 -6.40 1.15
N VAL A 148 8.51 -6.95 1.10
CA VAL A 148 7.64 -6.93 -0.08
C VAL A 148 6.59 -5.84 0.06
N ILE A 149 6.55 -4.93 -0.91
CA ILE A 149 5.52 -3.91 -1.02
C ILE A 149 4.34 -4.52 -1.78
N ARG A 150 3.15 -4.43 -1.18
CA ARG A 150 1.90 -4.89 -1.76
C ARG A 150 1.05 -3.71 -2.15
N HIS A 151 0.60 -3.72 -3.38
CA HIS A 151 -0.23 -2.66 -3.94
C HIS A 151 -1.26 -3.27 -4.88
N ALA A 152 -2.39 -2.61 -5.07
CA ALA A 152 -3.33 -3.01 -6.09
C ALA A 152 -3.79 -1.80 -6.90
N LEU A 153 -4.31 -2.08 -8.09
CA LEU A 153 -5.05 -1.14 -8.92
C LEU A 153 -6.45 -1.67 -9.10
N THR A 154 -7.44 -0.81 -9.02
CA THR A 154 -8.84 -1.17 -9.31
C THR A 154 -9.45 -0.16 -10.27
N PHE A 155 -10.22 -0.65 -11.22
CA PHE A 155 -10.97 0.17 -12.18
C PHE A 155 -12.22 -0.59 -12.63
N THR A 156 -13.13 0.13 -13.25
CA THR A 156 -14.36 -0.43 -13.80
C THR A 156 -14.37 -0.36 -15.32
N VAL A 157 -15.00 -1.35 -15.92
CA VAL A 157 -15.19 -1.42 -17.37
C VAL A 157 -16.66 -1.22 -17.73
N THR A 158 -16.90 -0.73 -18.93
CA THR A 158 -18.25 -0.51 -19.43
C THR A 158 -19.09 -1.79 -19.36
N PRO A 159 -20.28 -1.77 -18.75
CA PRO A 159 -21.15 -2.93 -18.66
C PRO A 159 -21.39 -3.59 -20.02
N GLY A 160 -21.26 -4.91 -20.06
CA GLY A 160 -21.34 -5.72 -21.29
C GLY A 160 -20.00 -5.97 -21.98
N SER A 161 -18.89 -5.34 -21.52
CA SER A 161 -17.54 -5.58 -22.05
C SER A 161 -16.74 -6.59 -21.24
N GLU A 162 -17.27 -7.08 -20.12
CA GLU A 162 -16.55 -7.87 -19.11
C GLU A 162 -15.82 -9.09 -19.69
N ALA A 163 -16.55 -9.91 -20.50
CA ALA A 163 -15.98 -11.12 -21.09
C ALA A 163 -14.84 -10.79 -22.07
N LYS A 164 -14.95 -9.69 -22.81
CA LYS A 164 -13.93 -9.24 -23.76
C LYS A 164 -12.69 -8.74 -23.02
N VAL A 165 -12.89 -7.92 -21.99
CA VAL A 165 -11.77 -7.41 -21.16
C VAL A 165 -11.09 -8.54 -20.43
N ALA A 166 -11.84 -9.49 -19.84
CA ALA A 166 -11.27 -10.67 -19.19
C ALA A 166 -10.36 -11.47 -20.15
N LYS A 167 -10.78 -11.64 -21.40
CA LYS A 167 -9.97 -12.33 -22.43
C LYS A 167 -8.70 -11.54 -22.76
N ILE A 168 -8.79 -10.23 -22.99
CA ILE A 168 -7.59 -9.39 -23.25
C ILE A 168 -6.60 -9.49 -22.10
N LEU A 169 -7.10 -9.40 -20.86
CA LEU A 169 -6.27 -9.47 -19.65
C LEU A 169 -5.67 -10.87 -19.38
N ALA A 170 -6.29 -11.95 -19.89
CA ALA A 170 -5.78 -13.30 -19.78
C ALA A 170 -4.63 -13.58 -20.77
N ASP A 171 -4.71 -13.00 -21.96
CA ASP A 171 -3.89 -13.42 -23.13
C ASP A 171 -2.56 -12.67 -23.27
N TYR A 172 -2.24 -11.67 -22.43
CA TYR A 172 -0.99 -10.92 -22.59
C TYR A 172 0.23 -11.65 -21.99
N ALA A 173 1.41 -11.39 -22.54
CA ALA A 173 2.67 -11.93 -22.05
C ALA A 173 3.01 -11.36 -20.66
N SER A 174 3.69 -12.15 -19.82
CA SER A 174 4.16 -11.66 -18.53
C SER A 174 5.20 -10.55 -18.73
N PRO A 175 5.09 -9.44 -17.98
CA PRO A 175 6.12 -8.42 -18.03
C PRO A 175 7.45 -8.93 -17.48
N GLU A 176 8.55 -8.33 -17.92
CA GLU A 176 9.86 -8.58 -17.36
C GLU A 176 9.88 -8.17 -15.88
N ALA A 177 10.28 -9.10 -15.03
CA ALA A 177 10.19 -8.93 -13.58
C ALA A 177 11.35 -8.13 -12.99
N LYS A 178 12.56 -8.24 -13.56
CA LYS A 178 13.75 -7.53 -13.06
C LYS A 178 13.73 -6.08 -13.54
N VAL A 179 13.74 -5.15 -12.60
CA VAL A 179 13.81 -3.71 -12.86
C VAL A 179 15.27 -3.24 -12.81
N ASP A 180 15.94 -3.54 -11.68
CA ASP A 180 17.34 -3.30 -11.40
C ASP A 180 17.87 -4.32 -10.37
N ASP A 181 19.05 -4.08 -9.80
CA ASP A 181 19.66 -5.02 -8.84
C ASP A 181 18.96 -5.04 -7.48
N SER A 182 18.16 -4.01 -7.16
CA SER A 182 17.44 -3.85 -5.88
C SER A 182 15.93 -4.02 -6.02
N THR A 183 15.39 -3.85 -7.21
CA THR A 183 13.95 -3.78 -7.48
C THR A 183 13.51 -4.88 -8.44
N ARG A 184 12.45 -5.60 -8.05
CA ARG A 184 11.83 -6.64 -8.88
C ARG A 184 10.33 -6.77 -8.63
N LEU A 185 9.61 -7.16 -9.67
CA LEU A 185 8.22 -7.59 -9.60
C LEU A 185 8.18 -9.06 -9.12
N CYS A 186 7.59 -9.32 -7.97
CA CYS A 186 7.53 -10.66 -7.40
C CYS A 186 6.32 -11.46 -7.89
N ARG A 187 5.14 -10.82 -7.91
CA ARG A 187 3.89 -11.46 -8.32
C ARG A 187 2.89 -10.43 -8.83
N THR A 188 2.09 -10.82 -9.81
CA THR A 188 0.93 -10.07 -10.29
C THR A 188 -0.26 -10.98 -10.43
N SER A 189 -1.39 -10.60 -9.82
CA SER A 189 -2.63 -11.36 -9.91
C SER A 189 -3.76 -10.44 -10.39
N LEU A 190 -4.56 -10.92 -11.34
CA LEU A 190 -5.70 -10.20 -11.90
C LEU A 190 -6.99 -10.91 -11.53
N PHE A 191 -7.92 -10.14 -11.00
CA PHE A 191 -9.25 -10.62 -10.62
C PHE A 191 -10.32 -9.74 -11.24
N MET A 192 -11.51 -10.33 -11.44
CA MET A 192 -12.67 -9.61 -11.97
C MET A 192 -13.96 -10.09 -11.30
N HIS A 193 -14.84 -9.14 -10.99
CA HIS A 193 -16.22 -9.41 -10.58
C HIS A 193 -17.15 -8.36 -11.19
N GLY A 194 -18.17 -8.82 -11.95
CA GLY A 194 -18.95 -7.90 -12.75
C GLY A 194 -18.04 -7.05 -13.62
N ASN A 195 -18.23 -5.75 -13.61
CA ASN A 195 -17.44 -4.79 -14.36
C ASN A 195 -16.19 -4.29 -13.61
N ARG A 196 -15.92 -4.75 -12.39
CA ARG A 196 -14.75 -4.33 -11.59
C ARG A 196 -13.56 -5.26 -11.81
N VAL A 197 -12.43 -4.67 -12.12
CA VAL A 197 -11.13 -5.33 -12.23
C VAL A 197 -10.25 -4.94 -11.02
N VAL A 198 -9.50 -5.90 -10.49
CA VAL A 198 -8.48 -5.69 -9.46
C VAL A 198 -7.19 -6.36 -9.92
N ARG A 199 -6.11 -5.58 -9.99
CA ARG A 199 -4.75 -6.04 -10.27
C ARG A 199 -3.91 -5.89 -9.01
N ALA A 200 -3.62 -6.99 -8.31
CA ALA A 200 -2.72 -7.00 -7.16
C ALA A 200 -1.28 -7.21 -7.61
N ILE A 201 -0.36 -6.46 -7.01
CA ILE A 201 1.05 -6.41 -7.39
C ILE A 201 1.90 -6.55 -6.13
N GLU A 202 2.92 -7.39 -6.19
CA GLU A 202 3.92 -7.56 -5.14
C GLU A 202 5.30 -7.18 -5.70
N VAL A 203 5.97 -6.27 -5.03
CA VAL A 203 7.26 -5.71 -5.46
C VAL A 203 8.25 -5.75 -4.30
N ARG A 204 9.46 -6.20 -4.58
CA ARG A 204 10.60 -5.99 -3.70
C ARG A 204 11.40 -4.79 -4.21
N GLY A 205 11.75 -3.85 -3.33
CA GLY A 205 12.44 -2.61 -3.69
C GLY A 205 11.49 -1.43 -3.94
N ASP A 206 11.71 -0.65 -4.98
CA ASP A 206 10.96 0.59 -5.26
C ASP A 206 9.71 0.31 -6.11
N LEU A 207 8.52 0.49 -5.50
CA LEU A 207 7.24 0.31 -6.19
C LEU A 207 7.09 1.21 -7.41
N MET A 208 7.47 2.48 -7.32
CA MET A 208 7.30 3.42 -8.42
C MET A 208 8.25 3.13 -9.58
N ALA A 209 9.47 2.68 -9.29
CA ALA A 209 10.39 2.20 -10.31
C ALA A 209 9.83 0.96 -11.01
N ALA A 210 9.28 0.01 -10.25
CA ALA A 210 8.65 -1.19 -10.81
C ALA A 210 7.43 -0.86 -11.68
N LEU A 211 6.55 0.01 -11.24
CA LEU A 211 5.37 0.42 -12.01
C LEU A 211 5.77 1.13 -13.31
N ARG A 212 6.75 2.04 -13.26
CA ARG A 212 7.29 2.71 -14.46
C ARG A 212 7.96 1.74 -15.43
N HIS A 213 8.71 0.76 -14.92
CA HIS A 213 9.34 -0.28 -15.72
C HIS A 213 8.30 -1.11 -16.46
N VAL A 214 7.28 -1.60 -15.76
CA VAL A 214 6.17 -2.39 -16.32
C VAL A 214 5.40 -1.58 -17.37
N ALA A 215 5.06 -0.33 -17.09
CA ALA A 215 4.30 0.53 -18.00
C ALA A 215 5.04 0.85 -19.33
N ARG A 216 6.36 0.74 -19.37
CA ARG A 216 7.17 0.97 -20.59
C ARG A 216 7.30 -0.26 -21.49
N GLN A 217 6.89 -1.43 -21.01
CA GLN A 217 7.02 -2.67 -21.77
C GLN A 217 5.95 -2.72 -22.86
N PRO A 218 6.34 -3.05 -24.11
CA PRO A 218 5.43 -3.04 -25.27
C PRO A 218 4.20 -3.94 -25.07
N GLU A 219 4.39 -5.11 -24.45
CA GLU A 219 3.32 -6.08 -24.19
C GLU A 219 2.28 -5.52 -23.21
N VAL A 220 2.74 -4.82 -22.18
CA VAL A 220 1.85 -4.17 -21.18
C VAL A 220 1.13 -2.99 -21.83
N ARG A 221 1.86 -2.16 -22.58
CA ARG A 221 1.28 -1.01 -23.27
C ARG A 221 0.19 -1.45 -24.25
N ALA A 222 0.43 -2.50 -25.04
CA ALA A 222 -0.54 -3.05 -25.99
C ALA A 222 -1.84 -3.52 -25.29
N VAL A 223 -1.73 -4.13 -24.09
CA VAL A 223 -2.89 -4.53 -23.30
C VAL A 223 -3.63 -3.32 -22.75
N GLU A 224 -2.90 -2.34 -22.22
CA GLU A 224 -3.51 -1.11 -21.68
C GLU A 224 -4.24 -0.32 -22.79
N GLU A 225 -3.69 -0.26 -23.99
CA GLU A 225 -4.34 0.31 -25.17
C GLU A 225 -5.57 -0.51 -25.60
N ALA A 226 -5.46 -1.84 -25.57
CA ALA A 226 -6.57 -2.73 -25.98
C ALA A 226 -7.77 -2.68 -25.02
N ILE A 227 -7.55 -2.46 -23.71
CA ILE A 227 -8.65 -2.32 -22.74
C ILE A 227 -9.21 -0.90 -22.67
N ASN A 228 -8.45 0.12 -23.11
CA ASN A 228 -8.82 1.53 -22.96
C ASN A 228 -10.22 1.87 -23.46
N PRO A 229 -10.69 1.39 -24.65
CA PRO A 229 -12.03 1.68 -25.16
C PRO A 229 -13.16 1.08 -24.31
N TYR A 230 -12.84 0.21 -23.37
CA TYR A 230 -13.79 -0.49 -22.49
C TYR A 230 -13.78 0.04 -21.06
N LEU A 231 -12.94 1.02 -20.74
CA LEU A 231 -12.94 1.63 -19.41
C LEU A 231 -14.13 2.56 -19.24
N GLU A 232 -14.75 2.56 -18.07
CA GLU A 232 -15.76 3.59 -17.73
C GLU A 232 -15.17 4.98 -17.63
N GLN A 233 -13.88 5.06 -17.23
CA GLN A 233 -13.10 6.28 -17.23
C GLN A 233 -12.00 6.14 -18.29
N GLU A 234 -12.19 6.76 -19.41
CA GLU A 234 -11.18 6.82 -20.46
C GLU A 234 -9.93 7.54 -19.96
N ARG A 235 -8.79 7.15 -20.49
CA ARG A 235 -7.50 7.79 -20.24
C ARG A 235 -6.74 7.93 -21.53
N ASP A 236 -5.98 8.99 -21.64
CA ASP A 236 -4.97 9.15 -22.68
C ASP A 236 -3.64 8.66 -22.14
N LEU A 237 -3.10 7.57 -22.72
CA LEU A 237 -1.82 6.99 -22.33
C LEU A 237 -0.62 7.77 -22.90
N ASP A 238 -0.84 8.63 -23.87
CA ASP A 238 0.16 9.52 -24.45
C ASP A 238 0.22 10.86 -23.71
N ASP A 239 -0.84 11.23 -22.99
CA ASP A 239 -0.85 12.35 -22.05
C ASP A 239 -0.45 11.88 -20.64
N GLN A 240 0.74 12.34 -20.21
CA GLN A 240 1.29 11.96 -18.90
C GLN A 240 0.37 12.34 -17.74
N GLU A 241 -0.32 13.47 -17.82
CA GLU A 241 -1.22 13.93 -16.75
C GLU A 241 -2.50 13.07 -16.71
N SER A 242 -3.11 12.79 -17.85
CA SER A 242 -4.27 11.90 -17.94
C SER A 242 -3.96 10.50 -17.38
N ALA A 243 -2.83 9.91 -17.79
CA ALA A 243 -2.38 8.64 -17.28
C ALA A 243 -2.14 8.68 -15.77
N ARG A 244 -1.50 9.74 -15.26
CA ARG A 244 -1.22 9.92 -13.84
C ARG A 244 -2.52 10.02 -13.01
N VAL A 245 -3.48 10.83 -13.45
CA VAL A 245 -4.77 10.98 -12.78
C VAL A 245 -5.50 9.65 -12.71
N PHE A 246 -5.53 8.90 -13.82
CA PHE A 246 -6.16 7.58 -13.85
C PHE A 246 -5.50 6.62 -12.85
N PHE A 247 -4.18 6.46 -12.90
CA PHE A 247 -3.48 5.53 -12.00
C PHE A 247 -3.54 5.95 -10.53
N THR A 248 -3.59 7.25 -10.24
CA THR A 248 -3.81 7.76 -8.89
C THR A 248 -5.21 7.36 -8.39
N ARG A 249 -6.23 7.49 -9.23
CA ARG A 249 -7.60 7.08 -8.90
C ARG A 249 -7.76 5.56 -8.81
N ALA A 250 -7.04 4.82 -9.63
CA ALA A 250 -7.06 3.36 -9.62
C ALA A 250 -6.26 2.75 -8.46
N ALA A 251 -5.36 3.51 -7.83
CA ALA A 251 -4.52 3.02 -6.75
C ALA A 251 -5.34 2.49 -5.57
N LEU A 252 -5.02 1.28 -5.12
CA LEU A 252 -5.66 0.61 -3.99
C LEU A 252 -4.54 0.08 -3.06
N PRO A 253 -4.07 0.89 -2.10
CA PRO A 253 -2.95 0.53 -1.25
C PRO A 253 -3.29 -0.61 -0.30
N ALA A 254 -2.30 -1.44 0.04
CA ALA A 254 -2.42 -2.38 1.14
C ALA A 254 -2.39 -1.63 2.47
N VAL A 255 -3.40 -1.86 3.30
CA VAL A 255 -3.51 -1.28 4.66
C VAL A 255 -3.18 -2.31 5.74
N HIS A 256 -3.21 -3.59 5.41
CA HIS A 256 -2.86 -4.69 6.32
C HIS A 256 -2.32 -5.88 5.53
N HIS A 257 -1.32 -6.55 6.10
CA HIS A 257 -0.82 -7.84 5.62
C HIS A 257 -0.39 -8.70 6.79
N VAL A 258 -0.75 -9.97 6.74
CA VAL A 258 -0.26 -10.97 7.68
C VAL A 258 0.02 -12.28 6.95
N SER A 259 1.11 -12.96 7.32
CA SER A 259 1.39 -14.33 6.93
C SER A 259 1.59 -15.19 8.17
N ALA A 260 1.08 -16.43 8.15
CA ALA A 260 1.42 -17.44 9.13
C ALA A 260 2.91 -17.82 9.01
N GLU A 261 3.45 -18.51 10.02
CA GLU A 261 4.86 -18.92 10.04
C GLU A 261 5.21 -19.93 8.93
N GLU A 262 4.24 -20.71 8.48
CA GLU A 262 4.42 -21.72 7.44
C GLU A 262 4.36 -21.09 6.04
N LEU A 263 5.44 -21.22 5.27
CA LEU A 263 5.56 -20.74 3.90
C LEU A 263 5.06 -21.77 2.87
N ALA A 264 3.92 -22.39 3.09
CA ALA A 264 3.32 -23.31 2.13
C ALA A 264 2.79 -22.56 0.89
N GLU A 265 2.75 -23.26 -0.24
CA GLU A 265 2.02 -22.78 -1.41
C GLU A 265 0.51 -22.85 -1.15
N GLY A 266 -0.20 -21.77 -1.52
CA GLY A 266 -1.63 -21.65 -1.32
C GLY A 266 -2.37 -21.27 -2.60
N GLU A 267 -3.66 -21.54 -2.61
CA GLU A 267 -4.59 -21.03 -3.62
C GLU A 267 -4.95 -19.58 -3.28
N ARG A 268 -4.88 -18.69 -4.28
CA ARG A 268 -5.12 -17.26 -4.12
C ARG A 268 -6.55 -16.90 -4.50
N HIS A 269 -7.23 -16.19 -3.60
CA HIS A 269 -8.59 -15.71 -3.77
C HIS A 269 -8.67 -14.22 -3.44
N ALA A 270 -9.39 -13.47 -4.24
CA ALA A 270 -9.76 -12.10 -3.92
C ALA A 270 -11.24 -12.05 -3.52
N LEU A 271 -11.51 -11.39 -2.40
CA LEU A 271 -12.83 -11.13 -1.87
C LEU A 271 -13.08 -9.62 -1.91
N TYR A 272 -14.11 -9.20 -2.62
CA TYR A 272 -14.51 -7.80 -2.69
C TYR A 272 -15.63 -7.54 -1.67
N TYR A 273 -15.46 -6.51 -0.89
CA TYR A 273 -16.39 -6.06 0.13
C TYR A 273 -16.84 -4.64 -0.22
N PRO A 274 -18.03 -4.46 -0.80
CA PRO A 274 -18.58 -3.13 -1.03
C PRO A 274 -18.96 -2.51 0.31
N ALA A 275 -18.21 -1.49 0.76
CA ALA A 275 -18.53 -0.82 2.00
C ALA A 275 -19.60 0.24 1.79
N ARG A 276 -20.41 0.50 2.81
CA ARG A 276 -21.30 1.66 2.84
C ARG A 276 -20.49 2.95 2.80
N PRO A 277 -21.08 4.05 2.30
CA PRO A 277 -20.40 5.34 2.24
C PRO A 277 -19.73 5.73 3.58
N GLY A 278 -18.42 5.98 3.54
CA GLY A 278 -17.58 6.32 4.70
C GLY A 278 -17.23 5.16 5.64
N CYS A 279 -17.59 3.92 5.31
CA CYS A 279 -17.32 2.76 6.18
C CYS A 279 -16.09 1.93 5.75
N GLY A 280 -15.46 2.24 4.61
CA GLY A 280 -14.40 1.39 4.05
C GLY A 280 -13.21 1.18 4.98
N MET A 281 -12.72 2.23 5.65
CA MET A 281 -11.60 2.13 6.57
C MET A 281 -11.94 1.28 7.81
N ARG A 282 -13.15 1.46 8.36
CA ARG A 282 -13.59 0.67 9.52
C ARG A 282 -13.79 -0.80 9.16
N LEU A 283 -14.29 -1.07 7.97
CA LEU A 283 -14.43 -2.43 7.43
C LEU A 283 -13.05 -3.09 7.26
N ALA A 284 -12.08 -2.37 6.70
CA ALA A 284 -10.72 -2.85 6.54
C ALA A 284 -10.03 -3.14 7.88
N GLU A 285 -10.24 -2.30 8.89
CA GLU A 285 -9.73 -2.53 10.27
C GLU A 285 -10.27 -3.82 10.88
N LEU A 286 -11.58 -4.08 10.76
CA LEU A 286 -12.18 -5.31 11.28
C LEU A 286 -11.70 -6.55 10.52
N LEU A 287 -11.50 -6.46 9.19
CA LEU A 287 -10.89 -7.53 8.42
C LEU A 287 -9.45 -7.80 8.85
N ALA A 288 -8.66 -6.74 9.11
CA ALA A 288 -7.30 -6.87 9.61
C ALA A 288 -7.26 -7.59 10.97
N GLN A 289 -8.17 -7.27 11.89
CA GLN A 289 -8.30 -7.96 13.19
C GLN A 289 -8.63 -9.46 13.02
N GLN A 290 -9.53 -9.79 12.09
CA GLN A 290 -9.84 -11.18 11.77
C GLN A 290 -8.65 -11.92 11.17
N ASP A 291 -7.88 -11.27 10.30
CA ASP A 291 -6.69 -11.84 9.68
C ASP A 291 -5.59 -12.12 10.71
N GLU A 292 -5.37 -11.22 11.65
CA GLU A 292 -4.43 -11.44 12.76
C GLU A 292 -4.84 -12.64 13.60
N ALA A 293 -6.12 -12.73 13.98
CA ALA A 293 -6.64 -13.86 14.74
C ALA A 293 -6.52 -15.20 13.96
N ALA A 294 -6.81 -15.16 12.65
CA ALA A 294 -6.68 -16.35 11.79
C ALA A 294 -5.21 -16.78 11.63
N ALA A 295 -4.27 -15.85 11.60
CA ALA A 295 -2.85 -16.16 11.50
C ALA A 295 -2.25 -16.72 12.82
N GLU A 296 -2.91 -16.48 13.96
CA GLU A 296 -2.55 -17.06 15.26
C GLU A 296 -3.12 -18.46 15.47
N ASP A 297 -4.17 -18.84 14.74
CA ASP A 297 -4.80 -20.14 14.83
C ASP A 297 -4.08 -21.18 13.94
N PRO A 298 -3.41 -22.19 14.51
CA PRO A 298 -2.75 -23.23 13.73
C PRO A 298 -3.70 -24.09 12.87
N ALA A 299 -4.98 -24.11 13.21
CA ALA A 299 -6.02 -24.81 12.46
C ALA A 299 -6.57 -23.99 11.29
N SER A 300 -6.26 -22.71 11.23
CA SER A 300 -6.70 -21.81 10.16
C SER A 300 -6.18 -22.29 8.80
N PRO A 301 -7.02 -22.32 7.77
CA PRO A 301 -6.59 -22.60 6.41
C PRO A 301 -5.84 -21.41 5.77
N VAL A 302 -5.90 -20.22 6.36
CA VAL A 302 -5.33 -18.99 5.84
C VAL A 302 -3.82 -18.97 6.06
N LEU A 303 -3.06 -18.96 4.97
CA LEU A 303 -1.60 -18.88 4.99
C LEU A 303 -1.12 -17.43 4.95
N ARG A 304 -1.78 -16.60 4.15
CA ARG A 304 -1.49 -15.16 4.01
C ARG A 304 -2.78 -14.42 3.74
N SER A 305 -2.86 -13.21 4.25
CA SER A 305 -3.93 -12.27 3.90
C SER A 305 -3.39 -10.87 3.72
N THR A 306 -3.94 -10.15 2.73
CA THR A 306 -3.65 -8.73 2.50
C THR A 306 -4.96 -8.00 2.31
N VAL A 307 -5.19 -6.95 3.09
CA VAL A 307 -6.34 -6.06 2.94
C VAL A 307 -5.89 -4.82 2.18
N PHE A 308 -6.53 -4.56 1.06
CA PHE A 308 -6.40 -3.33 0.28
C PHE A 308 -7.63 -2.48 0.51
N GLN A 309 -7.44 -1.17 0.68
CA GLN A 309 -8.55 -0.27 0.91
C GLN A 309 -8.29 1.11 0.32
N ARG A 310 -9.33 1.68 -0.28
CA ARG A 310 -9.42 3.09 -0.66
C ARG A 310 -10.90 3.48 -0.72
N ASP A 311 -11.24 4.61 -0.08
CA ASP A 311 -12.62 5.06 0.06
C ASP A 311 -13.51 3.91 0.58
N ASP A 312 -14.57 3.56 -0.14
CA ASP A 312 -15.46 2.46 0.23
C ASP A 312 -15.20 1.17 -0.57
N VAL A 313 -14.06 1.10 -1.25
CA VAL A 313 -13.58 -0.11 -1.93
C VAL A 313 -12.64 -0.85 -1.00
N VAL A 314 -13.02 -2.05 -0.60
CA VAL A 314 -12.20 -2.94 0.23
C VAL A 314 -12.05 -4.28 -0.48
N VAL A 315 -10.80 -4.71 -0.66
CA VAL A 315 -10.46 -6.00 -1.25
C VAL A 315 -9.54 -6.76 -0.32
N ARG A 316 -9.92 -7.96 0.05
CA ARG A 316 -9.09 -8.89 0.82
C ARG A 316 -8.54 -9.96 -0.11
N LEU A 317 -7.23 -10.04 -0.22
CA LEU A 317 -6.52 -11.06 -0.98
C LEU A 317 -6.01 -12.12 -0.03
N VAL A 318 -6.53 -13.35 -0.15
CA VAL A 318 -6.25 -14.46 0.76
C VAL A 318 -5.52 -15.56 0.01
N GLU A 319 -4.47 -16.11 0.62
CA GLU A 319 -3.90 -17.39 0.22
C GLU A 319 -4.28 -18.46 1.27
N GLN A 320 -4.87 -19.54 0.80
CA GLN A 320 -5.36 -20.64 1.65
C GLN A 320 -4.72 -21.95 1.24
N ARG A 321 -4.70 -22.91 2.17
CA ARG A 321 -4.31 -24.29 1.85
C ARG A 321 -5.20 -24.85 0.74
N PRO A 322 -4.62 -25.57 -0.26
CA PRO A 322 -5.36 -26.09 -1.38
C PRO A 322 -6.57 -26.95 -0.95
N GLY A 323 -7.65 -26.83 -1.70
CA GLY A 323 -8.88 -27.61 -1.43
C GLY A 323 -9.75 -27.05 -0.30
N THR A 324 -9.39 -25.91 0.28
CA THR A 324 -10.24 -25.23 1.27
C THR A 324 -11.17 -24.25 0.55
N PRO A 325 -12.49 -24.31 0.75
CA PRO A 325 -13.42 -23.31 0.20
C PRO A 325 -13.08 -21.93 0.78
N ALA A 326 -12.98 -20.92 -0.10
CA ALA A 326 -12.89 -19.54 0.38
C ALA A 326 -14.25 -19.16 0.99
N ASP A 327 -14.28 -18.98 2.30
CA ASP A 327 -15.47 -18.50 3.00
C ASP A 327 -15.67 -17.02 2.70
N VAL A 328 -16.74 -16.71 2.03
CA VAL A 328 -17.15 -15.32 1.69
C VAL A 328 -18.17 -14.78 2.68
N THR A 329 -18.63 -15.61 3.64
CA THR A 329 -19.65 -15.20 4.62
C THR A 329 -19.04 -14.15 5.56
N PRO A 330 -19.49 -12.90 5.53
CA PRO A 330 -18.97 -11.90 6.43
C PRO A 330 -19.41 -12.23 7.86
N ALA A 331 -18.50 -12.11 8.81
CA ALA A 331 -18.89 -12.14 10.22
C ALA A 331 -19.96 -11.07 10.50
N HIS A 332 -20.85 -11.32 11.44
CA HIS A 332 -22.00 -10.44 11.73
C HIS A 332 -21.59 -8.96 11.93
N ALA A 333 -20.44 -8.72 12.52
CA ALA A 333 -19.90 -7.36 12.73
C ALA A 333 -19.60 -6.62 11.41
N LEU A 334 -19.30 -7.32 10.32
CA LEU A 334 -19.00 -6.71 9.02
C LEU A 334 -20.27 -6.36 8.24
N THR A 335 -21.36 -7.14 8.43
CA THR A 335 -22.61 -6.98 7.68
C THR A 335 -23.20 -5.56 7.81
N ALA A 336 -23.06 -4.95 8.98
CA ALA A 336 -23.55 -3.59 9.24
C ALA A 336 -22.80 -2.51 8.42
N LEU A 337 -21.58 -2.80 7.97
CA LEU A 337 -20.72 -1.88 7.23
C LEU A 337 -20.79 -2.10 5.70
N LEU A 338 -21.46 -3.16 5.24
CA LEU A 338 -21.52 -3.51 3.84
C LEU A 338 -22.74 -2.86 3.14
N ASP A 339 -22.52 -2.46 1.88
CA ASP A 339 -23.54 -2.07 0.91
C ASP A 339 -23.72 -3.21 -0.10
N GLY A 340 -24.37 -4.28 0.36
CA GLY A 340 -24.54 -5.53 -0.37
C GLY A 340 -23.71 -6.69 0.18
N ASP A 341 -23.60 -7.76 -0.60
CA ASP A 341 -22.88 -8.96 -0.20
C ASP A 341 -21.39 -8.89 -0.50
N ALA A 342 -20.58 -9.50 0.36
CA ALA A 342 -19.20 -9.79 0.02
C ALA A 342 -19.15 -10.84 -1.10
N VAL A 343 -18.29 -10.62 -2.09
CA VAL A 343 -18.23 -11.49 -3.26
C VAL A 343 -16.82 -12.00 -3.55
N ARG A 344 -16.74 -13.24 -3.99
CA ARG A 344 -15.49 -13.82 -4.50
C ARG A 344 -15.31 -13.37 -5.96
N MET A 345 -14.16 -12.75 -6.24
CA MET A 345 -13.78 -12.36 -7.59
C MET A 345 -13.22 -13.56 -8.38
N GLN A 346 -13.49 -13.59 -9.66
CA GLN A 346 -12.91 -14.58 -10.57
C GLN A 346 -11.43 -14.26 -10.78
N LEU A 347 -10.56 -15.25 -10.58
CA LEU A 347 -9.14 -15.15 -10.95
C LEU A 347 -9.00 -15.23 -12.47
N ILE A 348 -8.40 -14.20 -13.08
CA ILE A 348 -8.09 -14.15 -14.51
C ILE A 348 -6.68 -14.67 -14.77
N THR A 349 -5.69 -14.10 -14.06
CA THR A 349 -4.28 -14.56 -14.13
C THR A 349 -3.63 -14.46 -12.77
N ASP A 350 -2.65 -15.34 -12.53
CA ASP A 350 -1.76 -15.27 -11.39
C ASP A 350 -0.35 -15.66 -11.85
N ARG A 351 0.57 -14.72 -11.79
CA ARG A 351 1.92 -14.84 -12.35
C ARG A 351 2.94 -14.53 -11.27
N ARG A 352 3.82 -15.49 -11.01
CA ARG A 352 4.96 -15.33 -10.11
C ARG A 352 6.25 -15.20 -10.92
N SER A 353 7.16 -14.37 -10.45
CA SER A 353 8.52 -14.38 -10.97
C SER A 353 9.24 -15.65 -10.48
N PRO A 354 9.96 -16.36 -11.35
CA PRO A 354 10.71 -17.56 -10.94
C PRO A 354 11.80 -17.25 -9.91
N ASP A 355 12.25 -16.00 -9.81
CA ASP A 355 13.31 -15.55 -8.90
C ASP A 355 12.77 -14.77 -7.70
N ALA A 356 11.50 -14.89 -7.36
CA ALA A 356 10.82 -14.12 -6.31
C ALA A 356 11.00 -14.74 -4.92
#